data_9cfc222bb1f853abb88854ab46ae0a21
#
_entry.id   9cfc222bb1f853abb88854ab46ae0a21
#
_cell.length_a   1.000
_cell.length_b   1.000
_cell.length_c   1.000
_cell.angle_alpha   90.00
_cell.angle_beta   90.00
_cell.angle_gamma   90.00
#
_symmetry.space_group_name_H-M   'P 1'
#
loop_
_entity.id
_entity.type
_entity.pdbx_description
1 polymer ?
#
loop_
_entity_poly.entity_id
_entity_poly.type
_entity_poly.pdbx_seq_one_letter_code
_entity_poly.pdbx_strand_id
1 'polypeptide(L)'
;MTMQAGERPLESFPLATYRLQLHRGFTFSDARAIVPYLHALGITDCYLSPISKAVPGSDHGYDVIDPTVINPELGTEEEFAGFVSAVKSHGMGLILDVVPNHMGIAQSLNRWWLDVLENGPSSRYASAFDIDWAPIKRELANKVLLPILP
;
A
#
# COMPACT_ATOMS: atom_id res chain seq x y z
N MET A 1 -34.96 6.86 12.94
CA MET A 1 -33.88 6.39 12.04
C MET A 1 -33.21 5.24 12.75
N THR A 2 -33.63 4.03 12.45
CA THR A 2 -33.17 2.80 13.12
C THR A 2 -31.77 2.47 12.52
N MET A 3 -30.73 2.64 13.32
CA MET A 3 -29.39 2.14 12.96
C MET A 3 -29.46 0.62 12.83
N GLN A 4 -29.06 0.09 11.69
CA GLN A 4 -28.84 -1.35 11.56
C GLN A 4 -27.69 -1.74 12.47
N ALA A 5 -27.88 -2.83 13.25
CA ALA A 5 -26.83 -3.33 14.12
C ALA A 5 -25.58 -3.69 13.28
N GLY A 6 -24.46 -3.00 13.55
CA GLY A 6 -23.18 -3.22 12.88
C GLY A 6 -22.64 -2.04 12.05
N GLU A 7 -23.40 -0.99 11.78
CA GLU A 7 -22.84 0.18 11.08
C GLU A 7 -22.26 1.19 12.07
N ARG A 8 -20.99 1.43 11.93
CA ARG A 8 -20.25 2.46 12.67
C ARG A 8 -20.57 3.84 12.08
N PRO A 9 -20.85 4.89 12.93
CA PRO A 9 -21.02 6.26 12.44
C PRO A 9 -19.80 6.73 11.65
N LEU A 10 -20.01 7.48 10.57
CA LEU A 10 -18.93 8.04 9.72
C LEU A 10 -17.96 8.95 10.48
N GLU A 11 -18.36 9.49 11.62
CA GLU A 11 -17.55 10.38 12.48
C GLU A 11 -16.93 9.67 13.69
N SER A 12 -16.88 8.33 13.71
CA SER A 12 -16.31 7.63 14.84
C SER A 12 -14.78 7.61 14.76
N PHE A 13 -14.13 8.09 15.83
CA PHE A 13 -12.68 8.05 15.96
C PHE A 13 -12.17 6.66 16.37
N PRO A 14 -10.97 6.24 15.90
CA PRO A 14 -10.30 5.07 16.43
C PRO A 14 -10.02 5.24 17.93
N LEU A 15 -10.47 4.28 18.76
CA LEU A 15 -10.19 4.27 20.19
C LEU A 15 -9.03 3.33 20.54
N ALA A 16 -8.98 2.19 19.86
CA ALA A 16 -7.93 1.20 20.02
C ALA A 16 -7.62 0.58 18.63
N THR A 17 -6.39 0.77 18.15
CA THR A 17 -5.95 0.24 16.86
C THR A 17 -5.06 -0.97 17.05
N TYR A 18 -5.15 -1.94 16.16
CA TYR A 18 -4.23 -3.07 16.10
C TYR A 18 -3.58 -3.14 14.73
N ARG A 19 -2.23 -3.07 14.68
CA ARG A 19 -1.49 -3.17 13.44
C ARG A 19 -1.39 -4.60 12.97
N LEU A 20 -1.79 -4.82 11.71
CA LEU A 20 -1.62 -6.07 10.98
C LEU A 20 -0.52 -5.87 9.93
N GLN A 21 0.59 -6.55 10.12
CA GLN A 21 1.68 -6.57 9.15
C GLN A 21 1.41 -7.68 8.14
N LEU A 22 0.95 -7.30 6.94
CA LEU A 22 0.62 -8.21 5.86
C LEU A 22 1.85 -8.58 5.05
N HIS A 23 1.99 -9.84 4.73
CA HIS A 23 3.02 -10.41 3.87
C HIS A 23 2.56 -11.79 3.38
N ARG A 24 3.32 -12.46 2.50
CA ARG A 24 2.98 -13.80 1.96
C ARG A 24 2.70 -14.88 3.02
N GLY A 25 3.17 -14.73 4.23
CA GLY A 25 2.92 -15.65 5.36
C GLY A 25 1.79 -15.20 6.30
N PHE A 26 1.20 -14.01 6.07
CA PHE A 26 0.05 -13.49 6.78
C PHE A 26 -0.78 -12.61 5.82
N THR A 27 -1.74 -13.23 5.19
CA THR A 27 -2.52 -12.71 4.06
C THR A 27 -3.84 -12.05 4.51
N PHE A 28 -4.65 -11.57 3.55
CA PHE A 28 -6.01 -11.08 3.84
C PHE A 28 -6.91 -12.16 4.47
N SER A 29 -6.76 -13.41 4.04
CA SER A 29 -7.51 -14.53 4.60
C SER A 29 -7.12 -14.79 6.06
N ASP A 30 -5.84 -14.72 6.40
CA ASP A 30 -5.36 -14.86 7.78
C ASP A 30 -5.83 -13.69 8.64
N ALA A 31 -5.73 -12.46 8.13
CA ALA A 31 -6.23 -11.26 8.79
C ALA A 31 -7.75 -11.34 9.05
N ARG A 32 -8.52 -11.84 8.08
CA ARG A 32 -9.96 -12.08 8.23
C ARG A 32 -10.27 -13.06 9.35
N ALA A 33 -9.49 -14.13 9.46
CA ALA A 33 -9.71 -15.17 10.45
C ALA A 33 -9.58 -14.68 11.91
N ILE A 34 -8.75 -13.66 12.15
CA ILE A 34 -8.54 -13.11 13.50
C ILE A 34 -9.44 -11.93 13.86
N VAL A 35 -10.30 -11.44 12.94
CA VAL A 35 -11.21 -10.32 13.22
C VAL A 35 -12.09 -10.55 14.46
N PRO A 36 -12.73 -11.74 14.67
CA PRO A 36 -13.52 -11.98 15.87
C PRO A 36 -12.70 -11.89 17.17
N TYR A 37 -11.45 -12.35 17.14
CA TYR A 37 -10.54 -12.24 18.28
C TYR A 37 -10.18 -10.78 18.58
N LEU A 38 -9.85 -9.98 17.57
CA LEU A 38 -9.54 -8.56 17.73
C LEU A 38 -10.73 -7.79 18.29
N HIS A 39 -11.92 -8.08 17.78
CA HIS A 39 -13.16 -7.50 18.31
C HIS A 39 -13.38 -7.85 19.79
N ALA A 40 -13.21 -9.13 20.18
CA ALA A 40 -13.33 -9.56 21.56
C ALA A 40 -12.26 -8.94 22.49
N LEU A 41 -11.08 -8.61 21.92
CA LEU A 41 -10.01 -7.90 22.63
C LEU A 41 -10.33 -6.40 22.85
N GLY A 42 -11.37 -5.86 22.21
CA GLY A 42 -11.77 -4.45 22.32
C GLY A 42 -11.10 -3.55 21.30
N ILE A 43 -10.50 -4.11 20.23
CA ILE A 43 -9.94 -3.33 19.12
C ILE A 43 -11.10 -2.72 18.33
N THR A 44 -11.00 -1.41 18.07
CA THR A 44 -12.00 -0.67 17.29
C THR A 44 -11.61 -0.53 15.82
N ASP A 45 -10.33 -0.61 15.51
CA ASP A 45 -9.83 -0.39 14.14
C ASP A 45 -8.63 -1.29 13.83
N CYS A 46 -8.66 -1.95 12.67
CA CYS A 46 -7.50 -2.63 12.11
C CYS A 46 -6.65 -1.62 11.34
N TYR A 47 -5.35 -1.56 11.62
CA TYR A 47 -4.38 -0.76 10.90
C TYR A 47 -3.49 -1.66 10.05
N LEU A 48 -3.66 -1.64 8.73
CA LEU A 48 -2.92 -2.49 7.81
C LEU A 48 -1.60 -1.86 7.41
N SER A 49 -0.57 -2.69 7.19
CA SER A 49 0.59 -2.33 6.38
C SER A 49 0.17 -2.06 4.93
N PRO A 50 1.05 -1.44 4.09
CA PRO A 50 0.71 -1.14 2.70
C PRO A 50 0.23 -2.38 1.95
N ILE A 51 -0.85 -2.22 1.18
CA ILE A 51 -1.48 -3.31 0.41
C ILE A 51 -1.20 -3.24 -1.10
N SER A 52 -0.58 -2.14 -1.57
CA SER A 52 -0.20 -2.00 -2.97
C SER A 52 0.92 -2.98 -3.34
N LYS A 53 1.00 -3.31 -4.63
CA LYS A 53 1.99 -4.26 -5.15
C LYS A 53 3.40 -3.78 -4.86
N ALA A 54 4.08 -4.52 -4.00
CA ALA A 54 5.47 -4.31 -3.58
C ALA A 54 6.44 -5.23 -4.34
N VAL A 55 7.72 -5.09 -4.08
CA VAL A 55 8.75 -6.02 -4.57
C VAL A 55 8.41 -7.43 -4.10
N PRO A 56 8.47 -8.47 -4.97
CA PRO A 56 8.20 -9.84 -4.56
C PRO A 56 9.04 -10.29 -3.37
N GLY A 57 8.37 -10.87 -2.38
CA GLY A 57 9.00 -11.30 -1.11
C GLY A 57 9.17 -10.18 -0.09
N SER A 58 8.64 -8.99 -0.32
CA SER A 58 8.64 -7.90 0.68
C SER A 58 7.84 -8.29 1.93
N ASP A 59 8.49 -8.20 3.09
CA ASP A 59 7.85 -8.50 4.38
C ASP A 59 7.18 -7.25 5.00
N HIS A 60 7.34 -6.08 4.39
CA HIS A 60 6.88 -4.79 4.92
C HIS A 60 5.95 -4.00 3.98
N GLY A 61 6.03 -4.20 2.65
CA GLY A 61 5.14 -3.57 1.66
C GLY A 61 5.45 -2.11 1.32
N TYR A 62 6.53 -1.51 1.86
CA TYR A 62 6.87 -0.10 1.60
C TYR A 62 7.64 0.11 0.29
N ASP A 63 8.18 -0.92 -0.31
CA ASP A 63 8.90 -0.92 -1.59
C ASP A 63 7.93 -1.13 -2.77
N VAL A 64 6.91 -0.27 -2.85
CA VAL A 64 5.84 -0.34 -3.85
C VAL A 64 6.41 -0.19 -5.26
N ILE A 65 6.08 -1.14 -6.15
CA ILE A 65 6.47 -1.12 -7.56
C ILE A 65 5.30 -0.82 -8.51
N ASP A 66 4.06 -0.98 -8.02
CA ASP A 66 2.85 -0.59 -8.74
C ASP A 66 1.76 -0.18 -7.73
N PRO A 67 1.45 1.12 -7.59
CA PRO A 67 0.46 1.59 -6.64
C PRO A 67 -0.99 1.37 -7.10
N THR A 68 -1.21 0.93 -8.35
CA THR A 68 -2.55 0.82 -8.95
C THR A 68 -3.19 -0.54 -8.74
N VAL A 69 -2.45 -1.53 -8.23
CA VAL A 69 -2.96 -2.89 -8.00
C VAL A 69 -2.63 -3.36 -6.59
N ILE A 70 -3.49 -4.22 -6.06
CA ILE A 70 -3.24 -4.93 -4.79
C ILE A 70 -2.07 -5.90 -4.97
N ASN A 71 -1.25 -6.04 -3.93
CA ASN A 71 -0.15 -6.99 -3.93
C ASN A 71 -0.67 -8.45 -3.98
N PRO A 72 -0.40 -9.20 -5.05
CA PRO A 72 -0.91 -10.56 -5.19
C PRO A 72 -0.38 -11.55 -4.14
N GLU A 73 0.73 -11.22 -3.45
CA GLU A 73 1.24 -12.03 -2.35
C GLU A 73 0.40 -11.92 -1.07
N LEU A 74 -0.46 -10.88 -0.97
CA LEU A 74 -1.39 -10.70 0.15
C LEU A 74 -2.75 -11.35 -0.08
N GLY A 75 -3.05 -11.70 -1.34
CA GLY A 75 -4.31 -12.30 -1.75
C GLY A 75 -4.98 -11.56 -2.90
N THR A 76 -6.23 -11.95 -3.20
CA THR A 76 -7.05 -11.36 -4.27
C THR A 76 -7.87 -10.16 -3.77
N GLU A 77 -8.47 -9.43 -4.73
CA GLU A 77 -9.40 -8.34 -4.41
C GLU A 77 -10.64 -8.88 -3.66
N GLU A 78 -11.10 -10.09 -3.99
CA GLU A 78 -12.23 -10.74 -3.32
C GLU A 78 -11.89 -11.11 -1.87
N GLU A 79 -10.65 -11.57 -1.62
CA GLU A 79 -10.19 -11.87 -0.26
C GLU A 79 -10.07 -10.59 0.58
N PHE A 80 -9.55 -9.51 -0.02
CA PHE A 80 -9.55 -8.19 0.61
C PHE A 80 -10.96 -7.70 0.92
N ALA A 81 -11.89 -7.78 -0.05
CA ALA A 81 -13.30 -7.42 0.16
C ALA A 81 -13.95 -8.27 1.27
N GLY A 82 -13.62 -9.56 1.33
CA GLY A 82 -14.08 -10.47 2.38
C GLY A 82 -13.55 -10.08 3.78
N PHE A 83 -12.28 -9.67 3.87
CA PHE A 83 -11.70 -9.13 5.10
C PHE A 83 -12.39 -7.82 5.52
N VAL A 84 -12.56 -6.86 4.60
CA VAL A 84 -13.26 -5.59 4.86
C VAL A 84 -14.69 -5.82 5.35
N SER A 85 -15.40 -6.78 4.73
CA SER A 85 -16.75 -7.16 5.15
C SER A 85 -16.77 -7.72 6.59
N ALA A 86 -15.81 -8.57 6.94
CA ALA A 86 -15.68 -9.10 8.30
C ALA A 86 -15.41 -7.99 9.32
N VAL A 87 -14.49 -7.06 9.04
CA VAL A 87 -14.20 -5.90 9.90
C VAL A 87 -15.48 -5.08 10.14
N LYS A 88 -16.19 -4.74 9.06
CA LYS A 88 -17.43 -3.96 9.13
C LYS A 88 -18.55 -4.67 9.90
N SER A 89 -18.72 -5.98 9.70
CA SER A 89 -19.77 -6.76 10.40
C SER A 89 -19.56 -6.82 11.92
N HIS A 90 -18.34 -6.60 12.38
CA HIS A 90 -18.00 -6.47 13.80
C HIS A 90 -18.03 -5.01 14.30
N GLY A 91 -18.52 -4.05 13.50
CA GLY A 91 -18.55 -2.64 13.87
C GLY A 91 -17.17 -1.98 13.97
N MET A 92 -16.13 -2.63 13.41
CA MET A 92 -14.75 -2.15 13.44
C MET A 92 -14.44 -1.28 12.21
N GLY A 93 -13.44 -0.40 12.34
CA GLY A 93 -12.91 0.42 11.27
C GLY A 93 -11.63 -0.19 10.65
N LEU A 94 -11.23 0.41 9.52
CA LEU A 94 -10.03 0.03 8.79
C LEU A 94 -9.20 1.27 8.46
N ILE A 95 -7.92 1.22 8.78
CA ILE A 95 -6.91 2.23 8.45
C ILE A 95 -5.92 1.56 7.51
N LEU A 96 -5.66 2.18 6.37
CA LEU A 96 -4.67 1.73 5.40
C LEU A 96 -3.41 2.58 5.50
N ASP A 97 -2.26 1.93 5.63
CA ASP A 97 -0.97 2.57 5.43
C ASP A 97 -0.71 2.75 3.92
N VAL A 98 -0.34 3.96 3.52
CA VAL A 98 -0.08 4.29 2.11
C VAL A 98 1.30 4.90 1.94
N VAL A 99 1.92 4.68 0.79
CA VAL A 99 3.28 5.12 0.47
C VAL A 99 3.24 6.10 -0.71
N PRO A 100 2.95 7.40 -0.49
CA PRO A 100 2.78 8.36 -1.59
C PRO A 100 4.10 9.03 -2.03
N ASN A 101 5.18 8.89 -1.27
CA ASN A 101 6.39 9.71 -1.39
C ASN A 101 7.58 9.00 -2.03
N HIS A 102 7.48 7.70 -2.29
CA HIS A 102 8.54 6.95 -2.99
C HIS A 102 7.99 5.65 -3.60
N MET A 103 8.77 5.08 -4.52
CA MET A 103 8.50 3.78 -5.14
C MET A 103 9.78 2.95 -5.16
N GLY A 104 9.61 1.63 -5.13
CA GLY A 104 10.72 0.69 -5.35
C GLY A 104 11.20 0.77 -6.81
N ILE A 105 12.49 0.95 -7.01
CA ILE A 105 13.13 1.01 -8.35
C ILE A 105 14.13 -0.12 -8.57
N ALA A 106 14.34 -0.97 -7.56
CA ALA A 106 15.25 -2.10 -7.64
C ALA A 106 14.75 -3.19 -8.61
N GLN A 107 15.69 -3.99 -9.14
CA GLN A 107 15.45 -5.21 -9.93
C GLN A 107 14.62 -5.01 -11.21
N SER A 108 14.51 -3.79 -11.75
CA SER A 108 13.76 -3.52 -12.99
C SER A 108 12.30 -4.02 -12.97
N LEU A 109 11.65 -4.01 -11.80
CA LEU A 109 10.28 -4.50 -11.61
C LEU A 109 9.23 -3.40 -11.71
N ASN A 110 9.60 -2.15 -11.49
CA ASN A 110 8.72 -1.00 -11.58
C ASN A 110 8.57 -0.56 -13.04
N ARG A 111 7.42 -0.86 -13.66
CA ARG A 111 7.16 -0.52 -15.08
C ARG A 111 7.11 0.99 -15.33
N TRP A 112 6.67 1.78 -14.37
CA TRP A 112 6.65 3.24 -14.51
C TRP A 112 8.07 3.80 -14.56
N TRP A 113 8.94 3.27 -13.69
CA TRP A 113 10.34 3.62 -13.68
C TRP A 113 11.07 3.24 -14.97
N LEU A 114 10.83 2.02 -15.48
CA LEU A 114 11.41 1.56 -16.74
C LEU A 114 10.99 2.43 -17.92
N ASP A 115 9.71 2.81 -17.99
CA ASP A 115 9.19 3.71 -19.03
C ASP A 115 9.88 5.08 -18.95
N VAL A 116 10.11 5.60 -17.75
CA VAL A 116 10.85 6.88 -17.58
C VAL A 116 12.30 6.75 -18.00
N LEU A 117 12.98 5.65 -17.71
CA LEU A 117 14.36 5.44 -18.16
C LEU A 117 14.45 5.30 -19.68
N GLU A 118 13.45 4.70 -20.33
CA GLU A 118 13.41 4.54 -21.79
C GLU A 118 13.04 5.83 -22.52
N ASN A 119 12.01 6.56 -22.05
CA ASN A 119 11.37 7.67 -22.74
C ASN A 119 11.74 9.05 -22.16
N GLY A 120 12.45 9.11 -21.04
CA GLY A 120 12.86 10.35 -20.38
C GLY A 120 11.69 11.26 -20.04
N PRO A 121 11.82 12.59 -20.27
CA PRO A 121 10.74 13.54 -19.97
C PRO A 121 9.48 13.35 -20.82
N SER A 122 9.54 12.56 -21.89
CA SER A 122 8.37 12.22 -22.73
C SER A 122 7.54 11.07 -22.16
N SER A 123 8.02 10.39 -21.13
CA SER A 123 7.26 9.34 -20.44
C SER A 123 5.98 9.91 -19.83
N ARG A 124 4.88 9.17 -19.97
CA ARG A 124 3.62 9.49 -19.29
C ARG A 124 3.74 9.43 -17.76
N TYR A 125 4.77 8.79 -17.25
CA TYR A 125 5.06 8.64 -15.83
C TYR A 125 6.17 9.58 -15.33
N ALA A 126 6.68 10.49 -16.19
CA ALA A 126 7.78 11.39 -15.81
C ALA A 126 7.47 12.23 -14.57
N SER A 127 6.18 12.62 -14.37
CA SER A 127 5.73 13.38 -13.21
C SER A 127 5.52 12.55 -11.93
N ALA A 128 5.59 11.22 -12.03
CA ALA A 128 5.50 10.34 -10.86
C ALA A 128 6.83 10.21 -10.09
N PHE A 129 7.91 10.73 -10.67
CA PHE A 129 9.25 10.71 -10.08
C PHE A 129 9.82 12.13 -10.02
N ASP A 130 10.45 12.47 -8.90
CA ASP A 130 11.09 13.79 -8.70
C ASP A 130 12.47 13.80 -9.41
N ILE A 131 12.45 14.09 -10.73
CA ILE A 131 13.65 14.10 -11.58
C ILE A 131 13.89 15.53 -12.08
N ASP A 132 15.08 16.06 -11.80
CA ASP A 132 15.53 17.31 -12.41
C ASP A 132 16.01 17.07 -13.85
N TRP A 133 15.14 17.36 -14.82
CA TRP A 133 15.44 17.22 -16.25
C TRP A 133 16.32 18.35 -16.82
N ALA A 134 16.48 19.45 -16.09
CA ALA A 134 17.27 20.61 -16.51
C ALA A 134 18.34 21.01 -15.48
N PRO A 135 19.21 20.07 -15.08
CA PRO A 135 20.17 20.31 -14.02
C PRO A 135 21.17 21.40 -14.38
N ILE A 136 21.64 22.17 -13.37
CA ILE A 136 22.65 23.21 -13.54
C ILE A 136 23.94 22.65 -14.13
N LYS A 137 24.35 21.45 -13.72
CA LYS A 137 25.52 20.77 -14.23
C LYS A 137 25.24 20.12 -15.59
N ARG A 138 25.86 20.64 -16.66
CA ARG A 138 25.65 20.15 -18.03
C ARG A 138 25.98 18.67 -18.24
N GLU A 139 26.93 18.14 -17.46
CA GLU A 139 27.29 16.72 -17.48
C GLU A 139 26.16 15.77 -17.00
N LEU A 140 25.16 16.30 -16.30
CA LEU A 140 23.98 15.57 -15.86
C LEU A 140 22.80 15.71 -16.82
N ALA A 141 22.92 16.54 -17.87
CA ALA A 141 21.84 16.70 -18.85
C ALA A 141 21.46 15.35 -19.47
N ASN A 142 20.15 15.09 -19.56
CA ASN A 142 19.59 13.81 -20.06
C ASN A 142 20.01 12.57 -19.25
N LYS A 143 20.38 12.76 -17.98
CA LYS A 143 20.70 11.67 -17.06
C LYS A 143 19.82 11.76 -15.83
N VAL A 144 19.48 10.62 -15.28
CA VAL A 144 18.81 10.53 -14.00
C VAL A 144 19.84 10.34 -12.90
N LEU A 145 19.89 11.27 -11.96
CA LEU A 145 20.74 11.13 -10.77
C LEU A 145 20.04 10.26 -9.74
N LEU A 146 20.61 9.10 -9.45
CA LEU A 146 20.11 8.21 -8.40
C LEU A 146 20.90 8.46 -7.11
N PRO A 147 20.24 8.77 -5.98
CA PRO A 147 20.90 8.94 -4.69
C PRO A 147 21.19 7.58 -4.04
N ILE A 148 21.75 6.65 -4.81
CA ILE A 148 22.12 5.31 -4.36
C ILE A 148 23.63 5.28 -4.16
N LEU A 149 24.05 4.93 -2.95
CA LEU A 149 25.45 4.66 -2.66
C LEU A 149 25.76 3.21 -2.98
N PRO A 150 26.93 2.90 -3.55
CA PRO A 150 27.38 1.54 -3.82
C PRO A 150 27.64 0.75 -2.55
#